data_ba30afdae2e530dfcb96e2903279d412
#
_entry.id   ba30afdae2e530dfcb96e2903279d412
#
_cell.length_a   1.000
_cell.length_b   1.000
_cell.length_c   1.000
_cell.angle_alpha   90.00
_cell.angle_beta   90.00
_cell.angle_gamma   90.00
#
_symmetry.space_group_name_H-M   'P 1'
#
loop_
_entity.id
_entity.type
_entity.pdbx_description
1 polymer ?
#
loop_
_entity_poly.entity_id
_entity_poly.type
_entity_poly.pdbx_seq_one_letter_code
_entity_poly.pdbx_strand_id
1 'polypeptide(L)'
;MSVEIDDPEDNKLVVLAKATRARTGAVQGAALRDLDGRTYAAATVDLASLQVSALDVCIAMAVASGAKGAEAAVVLGGDRVQLDALREFAGAGVPVHVGSSAGQIAESRST
;
A
#
# COMPACT_ATOMS: atom_id res chain seq x y z
N MET A 1 -18.01 -7.24 -6.54
CA MET A 1 -18.45 -7.02 -5.16
C MET A 1 -17.32 -6.36 -4.38
N SER A 2 -17.60 -5.31 -3.66
CA SER A 2 -16.59 -4.63 -2.85
C SER A 2 -16.59 -5.16 -1.42
N VAL A 3 -15.44 -5.06 -0.77
CA VAL A 3 -15.24 -5.40 0.63
C VAL A 3 -15.26 -4.10 1.42
N GLU A 4 -15.98 -4.07 2.51
CA GLU A 4 -15.99 -2.91 3.40
C GLU A 4 -14.82 -3.01 4.40
N ILE A 5 -14.18 -1.89 4.64
CA ILE A 5 -13.14 -1.77 5.64
C ILE A 5 -13.76 -1.08 6.86
N ASP A 6 -13.75 -1.78 8.00
CA ASP A 6 -14.37 -1.25 9.22
C ASP A 6 -13.46 -0.27 9.96
N ASP A 7 -12.14 -0.44 9.85
CA ASP A 7 -11.18 0.41 10.56
C ASP A 7 -11.06 1.78 9.88
N PRO A 8 -11.42 2.88 10.56
CA PRO A 8 -11.29 4.21 9.98
C PRO A 8 -9.86 4.57 9.59
N GLU A 9 -8.86 4.06 10.33
CA GLU A 9 -7.46 4.32 9.99
C GLU A 9 -7.05 3.62 8.71
N ASP A 10 -7.58 2.43 8.44
CA ASP A 10 -7.34 1.74 7.18
C ASP A 10 -8.04 2.46 6.02
N ASN A 11 -9.22 3.02 6.25
CA ASN A 11 -9.91 3.82 5.23
C ASN A 11 -9.13 5.08 4.86
N LYS A 12 -8.39 5.67 5.79
CA LYS A 12 -7.49 6.79 5.48
C LYS A 12 -6.39 6.37 4.52
N LEU A 13 -5.90 5.14 4.63
CA LEU A 13 -4.91 4.60 3.70
C LEU A 13 -5.48 4.50 2.28
N VAL A 14 -6.74 4.11 2.15
CA VAL A 14 -7.41 4.07 0.84
C VAL A 14 -7.42 5.47 0.20
N VAL A 15 -7.77 6.48 0.98
CA VAL A 15 -7.78 7.87 0.50
C VAL A 15 -6.40 8.32 0.04
N LEU A 16 -5.36 8.02 0.81
CA LEU A 16 -3.98 8.38 0.48
C LEU A 16 -3.50 7.67 -0.78
N ALA A 17 -3.73 6.37 -0.89
CA ALA A 17 -3.32 5.59 -2.05
C ALA A 17 -4.03 6.08 -3.32
N LYS A 18 -5.32 6.35 -3.22
CA LYS A 18 -6.13 6.84 -4.34
C LYS A 18 -5.63 8.20 -4.82
N ALA A 19 -5.40 9.12 -3.90
CA ALA A 19 -4.94 10.48 -4.23
C ALA A 19 -3.54 10.45 -4.87
N THR A 20 -2.63 9.64 -4.33
CA THR A 20 -1.27 9.56 -4.86
C THR A 20 -1.24 8.94 -6.25
N ARG A 21 -1.99 7.88 -6.46
CA ARG A 21 -2.12 7.27 -7.78
C ARG A 21 -2.69 8.25 -8.81
N ALA A 22 -3.75 8.95 -8.45
CA ALA A 22 -4.41 9.91 -9.35
C ALA A 22 -3.48 11.07 -9.72
N ARG A 23 -2.76 11.60 -8.74
CA ARG A 23 -1.84 12.71 -8.96
C ARG A 23 -0.69 12.35 -9.89
N THR A 24 -0.18 11.12 -9.78
CA THR A 24 0.96 10.67 -10.58
C THR A 24 0.58 10.02 -11.90
N GLY A 25 -0.68 9.61 -12.06
CA GLY A 25 -1.12 8.86 -13.24
C GLY A 25 -0.54 7.45 -13.34
N ALA A 26 0.00 6.94 -12.25
CA ALA A 26 0.65 5.63 -12.26
C ALA A 26 -0.36 4.48 -12.30
N VAL A 27 0.12 3.27 -12.61
CA VAL A 27 -0.72 2.06 -12.65
C VAL A 27 -1.29 1.75 -11.28
N GLN A 28 -0.46 1.84 -10.22
CA GLN A 28 -0.87 1.55 -8.86
C GLN A 28 -0.53 2.70 -7.93
N GLY A 29 -1.36 2.86 -6.90
CA GLY A 29 -1.05 3.64 -5.72
C GLY A 29 -1.08 2.74 -4.52
N ALA A 30 -0.32 3.07 -3.49
CA ALA A 30 -0.30 2.33 -2.26
C ALA A 30 -0.15 3.26 -1.07
N ALA A 31 -0.55 2.77 0.10
CA ALA A 31 -0.30 3.46 1.35
C ALA A 31 -0.05 2.42 2.44
N LEU A 32 0.75 2.79 3.42
CA LEU A 32 1.17 1.92 4.50
C LEU A 32 1.20 2.72 5.79
N ARG A 33 0.74 2.11 6.89
CA ARG A 33 0.84 2.70 8.23
C ARG A 33 1.83 1.88 9.04
N ASP A 34 2.82 2.56 9.63
CA ASP A 34 3.80 1.88 10.46
C ASP A 34 3.25 1.67 11.89
N LEU A 35 4.08 1.06 12.75
CA LEU A 35 3.68 0.74 14.12
C LEU A 35 3.49 1.98 15.00
N ASP A 36 4.02 3.13 14.60
CA ASP A 36 3.88 4.40 15.31
C ASP A 36 2.71 5.23 14.77
N GLY A 37 1.98 4.73 13.80
CA GLY A 37 0.85 5.42 13.20
C GLY A 37 1.21 6.38 12.07
N ARG A 38 2.49 6.44 11.67
CA ARG A 38 2.91 7.25 10.53
C ARG A 38 2.48 6.58 9.24
N THR A 39 2.12 7.39 8.24
CA THR A 39 1.66 6.89 6.96
C THR A 39 2.64 7.23 5.85
N TYR A 40 2.75 6.32 4.89
CA TYR A 40 3.58 6.47 3.70
C TYR A 40 2.69 6.18 2.51
N ALA A 41 2.69 7.07 1.53
CA ALA A 41 1.90 6.88 0.31
C ALA A 41 2.83 7.00 -0.88
N ALA A 42 2.62 6.14 -1.88
CA ALA A 42 3.48 6.07 -3.05
C ALA A 42 2.70 5.57 -4.26
N ALA A 43 3.33 5.72 -5.41
CA ALA A 43 2.82 5.21 -6.68
C ALA A 43 3.90 4.38 -7.36
N THR A 44 3.50 3.59 -8.35
CA THR A 44 4.42 2.81 -9.16
C THR A 44 5.52 3.69 -9.75
N VAL A 45 6.75 3.26 -9.64
CA VAL A 45 7.89 3.87 -10.31
C VAL A 45 8.25 2.98 -11.50
N ASP A 46 8.21 3.55 -12.70
CA ASP A 46 8.48 2.79 -13.91
C ASP A 46 9.38 3.60 -14.84
N LEU A 47 10.66 3.55 -14.52
CA LEU A 47 11.74 4.13 -15.33
C LEU A 47 12.52 3.00 -15.96
N ALA A 48 13.25 3.29 -17.02
CA ALA A 48 14.09 2.28 -17.67
C ALA A 48 15.10 1.64 -16.69
N SER A 49 15.63 2.42 -15.76
CA SER A 49 16.64 1.97 -14.81
C SER A 49 16.11 1.75 -13.39
N LEU A 50 14.81 1.96 -13.16
CA LEU A 50 14.24 1.78 -11.84
C LEU A 50 12.77 1.42 -11.97
N GLN A 51 12.43 0.20 -11.61
CA GLN A 51 11.05 -0.28 -11.62
C GLN A 51 10.71 -0.81 -10.24
N VAL A 52 9.77 -0.14 -9.58
CA VAL A 52 9.39 -0.47 -8.20
C VAL A 52 7.86 -0.40 -8.09
N SER A 53 7.25 -1.42 -7.51
CA SER A 53 5.81 -1.40 -7.24
C SER A 53 5.47 -0.31 -6.22
N ALA A 54 4.24 0.17 -6.25
CA ALA A 54 3.79 1.20 -5.32
C ALA A 54 3.97 0.77 -3.86
N LEU A 55 3.62 -0.49 -3.54
CA LEU A 55 3.80 -1.01 -2.18
C LEU A 55 5.27 -1.07 -1.78
N ASP A 56 6.14 -1.52 -2.67
CA ASP A 56 7.57 -1.60 -2.38
C ASP A 56 8.18 -0.21 -2.16
N VAL A 57 7.70 0.82 -2.86
CA VAL A 57 8.14 2.19 -2.60
C VAL A 57 7.73 2.62 -1.18
N CYS A 58 6.51 2.30 -0.75
CA CYS A 58 6.06 2.57 0.62
C CYS A 58 6.97 1.90 1.65
N ILE A 59 7.30 0.63 1.40
CA ILE A 59 8.17 -0.15 2.30
C ILE A 59 9.56 0.48 2.36
N ALA A 60 10.11 0.85 1.21
CA ALA A 60 11.43 1.49 1.14
C ALA A 60 11.44 2.80 1.93
N MET A 61 10.40 3.61 1.81
CA MET A 61 10.28 4.85 2.57
C MET A 61 10.19 4.59 4.07
N ALA A 62 9.38 3.61 4.47
CA ALA A 62 9.22 3.26 5.88
C ALA A 62 10.54 2.77 6.48
N VAL A 63 11.22 1.85 5.81
CA VAL A 63 12.52 1.34 6.24
C VAL A 63 13.54 2.47 6.33
N ALA A 64 13.60 3.32 5.30
CA ALA A 64 14.54 4.45 5.27
C ALA A 64 14.25 5.49 6.34
N SER A 65 13.01 5.54 6.83
CA SER A 65 12.59 6.44 7.92
C SER A 65 12.78 5.82 9.31
N GLY A 66 13.27 4.60 9.40
CA GLY A 66 13.53 3.93 10.66
C GLY A 66 12.33 3.18 11.24
N ALA A 67 11.27 2.98 10.48
CA ALA A 67 10.11 2.21 10.94
C ALA A 67 10.49 0.75 11.18
N LYS A 68 9.85 0.12 12.17
CA LYS A 68 10.18 -1.25 12.59
C LYS A 68 9.16 -2.29 12.16
N GLY A 69 8.10 -1.88 11.49
CA GLY A 69 7.06 -2.77 11.01
C GLY A 69 5.88 -1.98 10.52
N ALA A 70 4.80 -2.68 10.19
CA ALA A 70 3.60 -2.06 9.65
C ALA A 70 2.35 -2.67 10.28
N GLU A 71 1.32 -1.84 10.41
CA GLU A 71 0.02 -2.27 10.93
C GLU A 71 -0.94 -2.66 9.82
N ALA A 72 -0.88 -1.99 8.67
CA ALA A 72 -1.78 -2.23 7.54
C ALA A 72 -1.24 -1.58 6.29
N ALA A 73 -1.69 -2.06 5.14
CA ALA A 73 -1.37 -1.46 3.85
C ALA A 73 -2.57 -1.54 2.91
N VAL A 74 -2.57 -0.67 1.91
CA VAL A 74 -3.57 -0.61 0.84
C VAL A 74 -2.84 -0.52 -0.50
N VAL A 75 -3.30 -1.29 -1.49
CA VAL A 75 -2.80 -1.21 -2.87
C VAL A 75 -3.98 -1.06 -3.81
N LEU A 76 -3.97 -0.03 -4.63
CA LEU A 76 -5.05 0.28 -5.56
C LEU A 76 -4.55 0.31 -7.00
N GLY A 77 -5.31 -0.31 -7.89
CA GLY A 77 -5.01 -0.36 -9.32
C GLY A 77 -4.08 -1.53 -9.67
N GLY A 78 -4.09 -1.91 -10.95
CA GLY A 78 -3.31 -3.06 -11.39
C GLY A 78 -3.84 -4.37 -10.84
N ASP A 79 -3.20 -5.46 -11.24
CA ASP A 79 -3.62 -6.81 -10.86
C ASP A 79 -2.50 -7.58 -10.13
N ARG A 80 -1.34 -6.96 -9.93
CA ARG A 80 -0.19 -7.60 -9.29
C ARG A 80 0.06 -6.99 -7.93
N VAL A 81 -0.06 -7.82 -6.91
CA VAL A 81 0.30 -7.44 -5.54
C VAL A 81 1.16 -8.56 -4.96
N GLN A 82 2.41 -8.24 -4.71
CA GLN A 82 3.36 -9.15 -4.10
C GLN A 82 3.63 -8.69 -2.66
N LEU A 83 3.55 -9.62 -1.74
CA LEU A 83 3.61 -9.31 -0.31
C LEU A 83 4.94 -9.74 0.34
N ASP A 84 5.89 -10.24 -0.43
CA ASP A 84 7.13 -10.79 0.11
C ASP A 84 7.93 -9.77 0.91
N ALA A 85 8.10 -8.57 0.35
CA ALA A 85 8.85 -7.51 1.02
C ALA A 85 8.13 -7.02 2.28
N LEU A 86 6.79 -6.92 2.24
CA LEU A 86 6.02 -6.52 3.41
C LEU A 86 6.12 -7.58 4.51
N ARG A 87 6.05 -8.85 4.14
CA ARG A 87 6.19 -9.94 5.11
C ARG A 87 7.57 -9.94 5.75
N GLU A 88 8.61 -9.69 4.97
CA GLU A 88 9.97 -9.59 5.50
C GLU A 88 10.10 -8.42 6.48
N PHE A 89 9.55 -7.28 6.12
CA PHE A 89 9.63 -6.06 6.92
C PHE A 89 8.75 -6.11 8.18
N ALA A 90 7.52 -6.59 8.04
CA ALA A 90 6.50 -6.44 9.09
C ALA A 90 6.03 -7.75 9.69
N GLY A 91 6.47 -8.91 9.17
CA GLY A 91 6.06 -10.22 9.66
C GLY A 91 4.73 -10.68 9.07
N ALA A 92 4.23 -11.79 9.58
CA ALA A 92 2.95 -12.37 9.17
C ALA A 92 1.79 -11.64 9.85
N GLY A 93 0.60 -11.74 9.25
CA GLY A 93 -0.63 -11.24 9.87
C GLY A 93 -0.93 -9.78 9.62
N VAL A 94 -0.21 -9.10 8.73
CA VAL A 94 -0.48 -7.70 8.39
C VAL A 94 -1.56 -7.64 7.31
N PRO A 95 -2.70 -6.95 7.56
CA PRO A 95 -3.74 -6.85 6.55
C PRO A 95 -3.32 -5.94 5.39
N VAL A 96 -3.62 -6.40 4.17
CA VAL A 96 -3.39 -5.65 2.94
C VAL A 96 -4.69 -5.61 2.16
N HIS A 97 -5.28 -4.44 2.03
CA HIS A 97 -6.51 -4.25 1.30
C HIS A 97 -6.18 -3.91 -0.15
N VAL A 98 -6.75 -4.67 -1.08
CA VAL A 98 -6.46 -4.55 -2.51
C VAL A 98 -7.73 -4.15 -3.25
N GLY A 99 -7.62 -3.12 -4.07
CA GLY A 99 -8.79 -2.60 -4.76
C GLY A 99 -8.49 -1.97 -6.12
N SER A 100 -9.55 -1.41 -6.69
CA SER A 100 -9.48 -0.72 -7.97
C SER A 100 -8.85 0.68 -7.81
N SER A 101 -8.46 1.28 -8.92
CA SER A 101 -7.95 2.66 -8.93
C SER A 101 -8.97 3.67 -8.41
N ALA A 102 -10.25 3.32 -8.43
CA ALA A 102 -11.31 4.18 -7.88
C ALA A 102 -11.45 4.05 -6.36
N GLY A 103 -10.70 3.16 -5.72
CA GLY A 103 -10.72 3.00 -4.28
C GLY A 103 -11.73 1.97 -3.77
N GLN A 104 -12.32 1.18 -4.66
CA GLN A 104 -13.21 0.09 -4.24
C GLN A 104 -12.39 -1.14 -3.90
N ILE A 105 -12.43 -1.54 -2.63
CA ILE A 105 -11.67 -2.69 -2.17
C ILE A 105 -12.35 -3.98 -2.62
N ALA A 106 -11.60 -4.82 -3.31
CA ALA A 106 -12.10 -6.10 -3.83
C ALA A 106 -11.78 -7.26 -2.89
N GLU A 107 -10.66 -7.18 -2.18
CA GLU A 107 -10.23 -8.24 -1.27
C GLU A 107 -9.32 -7.69 -0.18
N SER A 108 -9.19 -8.44 0.91
CA SER A 108 -8.19 -8.18 1.94
C SER A 108 -7.36 -9.44 2.08
N ARG A 109 -6.04 -9.27 1.98
CA ARG A 109 -5.06 -10.33 2.14
C ARG A 109 -4.32 -10.16 3.45
N SER A 110 -3.56 -11.15 3.83
CA SER A 110 -2.68 -11.07 4.99
C SER A 110 -1.27 -11.51 4.59
N THR A 111 -0.28 -10.84 5.13
CA THR A 111 1.11 -11.26 4.94
C THR A 111 1.41 -12.60 5.56
#